data_68c744b356ec1c842e3cb0af6ceade32
#
_entry.id   68c744b356ec1c842e3cb0af6ceade32
#
_cell.length_a   1.000
_cell.length_b   1.000
_cell.length_c   1.000
_cell.angle_alpha   90.00
_cell.angle_beta   90.00
_cell.angle_gamma   90.00
#
_symmetry.space_group_name_H-M   'P 1'
#
loop_
_entity.id
_entity.type
_entity.pdbx_description
1 polymer ?
#
loop_
_entity_poly.entity_id
_entity_poly.type
_entity_poly.pdbx_seq_one_letter_code
_entity_poly.pdbx_strand_id
1 'polypeptide(L)'
;MKLFKKKRNPAAEVQIVSAQRGVSALQTLPNAVEPFEKALYDRLRFAVPVIDAALTKIIRLTGGFRVVCDDEDMQAELDSFLENVPVGLTGRSIGCFADNFIDSMLTYGSAVGEIAVDSVNQRIAGLWNADVCAVRVGAGTAPFERKYTLISPNGNSRTIPHPERIVYAELTGGHSLLRGLPSLSGILLRIYQCIDQNYERVGNVRYAVTYKPDSDLGDMMYTRERAQQIAREWADGMNSAKYGQVKDFIAVGDVDIKVIGADNQILDSEVPVRQILEQLIARTGIPPFLLGLNWSTT
;
A
#
# COMPACT_ATOMS: atom_id res chain seq x y z
N MET A 1 -19.43 -65.55 -21.35
CA MET A 1 -20.03 -64.24 -21.05
C MET A 1 -19.13 -63.54 -20.03
N LYS A 2 -18.18 -62.68 -20.49
CA LYS A 2 -17.23 -61.97 -19.64
C LYS A 2 -17.79 -60.63 -19.22
N LEU A 3 -18.08 -60.45 -17.95
CA LEU A 3 -18.54 -59.25 -17.35
C LEU A 3 -17.39 -58.20 -17.28
N PHE A 4 -17.60 -57.05 -17.90
CA PHE A 4 -16.68 -55.90 -17.84
C PHE A 4 -16.59 -55.36 -16.41
N LYS A 5 -15.42 -55.47 -15.80
CA LYS A 5 -15.06 -54.75 -14.57
C LYS A 5 -14.83 -53.29 -14.91
N LYS A 6 -15.72 -52.40 -14.46
CA LYS A 6 -15.58 -50.94 -14.50
C LYS A 6 -14.37 -50.56 -13.63
N LYS A 7 -13.28 -50.08 -14.25
CA LYS A 7 -12.17 -49.45 -13.53
C LYS A 7 -12.68 -48.23 -12.80
N ARG A 8 -12.70 -48.27 -11.47
CA ARG A 8 -12.86 -47.07 -10.64
C ARG A 8 -11.60 -46.23 -10.82
N ASN A 9 -11.74 -45.00 -11.35
CA ASN A 9 -10.71 -43.99 -11.24
C ASN A 9 -10.50 -43.70 -9.76
N PRO A 10 -9.24 -43.68 -9.26
CA PRO A 10 -8.98 -43.21 -7.91
C PRO A 10 -9.45 -41.75 -7.84
N ALA A 11 -10.30 -41.48 -6.86
CA ALA A 11 -10.68 -40.10 -6.52
C ALA A 11 -9.36 -39.33 -6.26
N ALA A 12 -9.21 -38.18 -6.90
CA ALA A 12 -8.12 -37.27 -6.63
C ALA A 12 -8.19 -36.90 -5.13
N GLU A 13 -7.24 -37.38 -4.36
CA GLU A 13 -7.06 -36.98 -2.97
C GLU A 13 -6.55 -35.55 -2.98
N VAL A 14 -7.42 -34.62 -2.62
CA VAL A 14 -7.06 -33.22 -2.44
C VAL A 14 -6.24 -33.16 -1.16
N GLN A 15 -4.92 -33.15 -1.28
CA GLN A 15 -4.00 -32.97 -0.15
C GLN A 15 -3.99 -31.52 0.31
N ILE A 16 -4.99 -31.13 1.10
CA ILE A 16 -5.05 -29.80 1.75
C ILE A 16 -4.03 -29.71 2.90
N VAL A 17 -3.46 -30.82 3.32
CA VAL A 17 -2.57 -30.90 4.50
C VAL A 17 -1.17 -30.32 4.27
N SER A 18 -0.72 -30.18 3.02
CA SER A 18 0.62 -29.63 2.74
C SER A 18 0.73 -28.10 2.93
N ALA A 19 -0.39 -27.38 2.85
CA ALA A 19 -0.41 -25.93 3.06
C ALA A 19 -0.34 -25.53 4.55
N GLN A 20 -0.77 -26.39 5.47
CA GLN A 20 -0.74 -26.10 6.91
C GLN A 20 0.63 -26.36 7.57
N ARG A 21 1.48 -27.18 6.97
CA ARG A 21 2.84 -27.41 7.51
C ARG A 21 3.78 -26.21 7.34
N GLY A 22 3.49 -25.30 6.42
CA GLY A 22 4.27 -24.06 6.21
C GLY A 22 4.07 -23.01 7.30
N VAL A 23 2.90 -22.99 7.94
CA VAL A 23 2.56 -21.96 8.94
C VAL A 23 3.20 -22.26 10.31
N SER A 24 3.37 -23.51 10.67
CA SER A 24 4.01 -23.90 11.94
C SER A 24 5.53 -23.68 11.94
N ALA A 25 6.17 -23.73 10.79
CA ALA A 25 7.60 -23.43 10.66
C ALA A 25 7.92 -21.94 10.74
N LEU A 26 6.94 -21.07 10.43
CA LEU A 26 7.09 -19.61 10.53
C LEU A 26 7.04 -19.10 11.99
N GLN A 27 6.46 -19.86 12.91
CA GLN A 27 6.41 -19.50 14.34
C GLN A 27 7.73 -19.76 15.09
N THR A 28 8.65 -20.48 14.51
CA THR A 28 9.95 -20.86 15.11
C THR A 28 11.15 -20.18 14.44
N LEU A 29 10.92 -19.32 13.45
CA LEU A 29 12.03 -18.55 12.86
C LEU A 29 12.35 -17.36 13.75
N PRO A 30 13.63 -17.15 14.09
CA PRO A 30 14.05 -15.94 14.80
C PRO A 30 13.67 -14.71 13.99
N ASN A 31 13.33 -13.63 14.68
CA ASN A 31 12.82 -12.36 14.18
C ASN A 31 13.63 -11.82 12.97
N ALA A 32 13.28 -12.26 11.79
CA ALA A 32 13.79 -11.74 10.54
C ALA A 32 12.60 -11.32 9.67
N VAL A 33 12.61 -10.10 9.20
CA VAL A 33 11.64 -9.63 8.22
C VAL A 33 12.01 -10.28 6.89
N GLU A 34 11.07 -11.03 6.32
CA GLU A 34 11.30 -11.63 5.00
C GLU A 34 11.20 -10.58 3.89
N PRO A 35 12.01 -10.68 2.83
CA PRO A 35 12.01 -9.71 1.73
C PRO A 35 10.63 -9.50 1.09
N PHE A 36 9.79 -10.54 1.07
CA PHE A 36 8.41 -10.45 0.60
C PHE A 36 7.55 -9.57 1.52
N GLU A 37 7.69 -9.73 2.83
CA GLU A 37 6.95 -8.97 3.83
C GLU A 37 7.35 -7.49 3.79
N LYS A 38 8.65 -7.21 3.68
CA LYS A 38 9.17 -5.85 3.47
C LYS A 38 8.53 -5.21 2.23
N ALA A 39 8.61 -5.88 1.09
CA ALA A 39 8.03 -5.39 -0.17
C ALA A 39 6.52 -5.18 -0.08
N LEU A 40 5.81 -6.00 0.70
CA LEU A 40 4.37 -5.85 0.93
C LEU A 40 4.08 -4.55 1.69
N TYR A 41 4.81 -4.28 2.78
CA TYR A 41 4.60 -3.06 3.57
C TYR A 41 5.01 -1.79 2.81
N ASP A 42 6.09 -1.83 2.03
CA ASP A 42 6.51 -0.72 1.17
C ASP A 42 5.42 -0.37 0.14
N ARG A 43 4.86 -1.40 -0.52
CA ARG A 43 3.75 -1.23 -1.46
C ARG A 43 2.47 -0.72 -0.78
N LEU A 44 2.20 -1.18 0.43
CA LEU A 44 1.04 -0.74 1.20
C LEU A 44 1.11 0.74 1.53
N ARG A 45 2.25 1.24 1.99
CA ARG A 45 2.50 2.67 2.25
C ARG A 45 2.31 3.50 0.99
N PHE A 46 2.85 3.03 -0.13
CA PHE A 46 2.70 3.71 -1.42
C PHE A 46 1.25 3.74 -1.91
N ALA A 47 0.53 2.61 -1.80
CA ALA A 47 -0.83 2.48 -2.33
C ALA A 47 -1.90 3.17 -1.47
N VAL A 48 -1.66 3.33 -0.16
CA VAL A 48 -2.61 3.91 0.80
C VAL A 48 -1.94 5.05 1.56
N PRO A 49 -1.94 6.28 1.01
CA PRO A 49 -1.20 7.42 1.55
C PRO A 49 -1.53 7.78 3.00
N VAL A 50 -2.74 7.48 3.47
CA VAL A 50 -3.13 7.73 4.86
C VAL A 50 -2.30 6.90 5.85
N ILE A 51 -1.86 5.72 5.47
CA ILE A 51 -0.98 4.88 6.29
C ILE A 51 0.39 5.53 6.41
N ASP A 52 0.96 5.98 5.29
CA ASP A 52 2.26 6.66 5.28
C ASP A 52 2.22 7.98 6.07
N ALA A 53 1.15 8.76 5.92
CA ALA A 53 0.92 9.96 6.70
C ALA A 53 0.84 9.68 8.20
N ALA A 54 0.19 8.59 8.61
CA ALA A 54 0.10 8.19 10.00
C ALA A 54 1.48 7.84 10.58
N LEU A 55 2.28 7.02 9.89
CA LEU A 55 3.63 6.67 10.32
C LEU A 55 4.52 7.91 10.44
N THR A 56 4.51 8.77 9.43
CA THR A 56 5.24 10.05 9.44
C THR A 56 4.81 10.93 10.61
N LYS A 57 3.52 10.95 10.93
CA LYS A 57 3.02 11.72 12.07
C LYS A 57 3.49 11.14 13.39
N ILE A 58 3.54 9.82 13.56
CA ILE A 58 4.09 9.17 14.77
C ILE A 58 5.55 9.59 14.97
N ILE A 59 6.36 9.46 13.92
CA ILE A 59 7.79 9.82 13.97
C ILE A 59 7.96 11.28 14.41
N ARG A 60 7.21 12.20 13.80
CA ARG A 60 7.27 13.62 14.16
C ARG A 60 6.77 13.91 15.59
N LEU A 61 5.80 13.15 16.09
CA LEU A 61 5.28 13.28 17.46
C LEU A 61 6.22 12.66 18.51
N THR A 62 7.05 11.70 18.11
CA THR A 62 8.09 11.17 19.02
C THR A 62 9.07 12.26 19.41
N GLY A 63 9.25 13.25 18.55
CA GLY A 63 10.06 14.43 18.82
C GLY A 63 11.56 14.15 18.87
N GLY A 64 12.30 15.17 19.20
CA GLY A 64 13.74 15.06 19.44
C GLY A 64 14.04 14.64 20.87
N PHE A 65 15.24 14.18 21.09
CA PHE A 65 15.80 13.94 22.42
C PHE A 65 17.05 14.79 22.59
N ARG A 66 17.35 15.10 23.83
CA ARG A 66 18.58 15.81 24.19
C ARG A 66 19.42 14.90 25.07
N VAL A 67 20.68 14.81 24.76
CA VAL A 67 21.67 14.15 25.60
C VAL A 67 22.35 15.24 26.49
N VAL A 68 22.39 15.03 27.78
CA VAL A 68 22.92 16.00 28.73
C VAL A 68 24.17 15.43 29.37
N CYS A 69 25.22 16.25 29.44
CA CYS A 69 26.46 15.97 30.11
C CYS A 69 26.65 17.02 31.22
N ASP A 70 27.26 16.64 32.36
CA ASP A 70 27.48 17.54 33.51
C ASP A 70 28.63 18.53 33.26
N ASP A 71 29.48 18.23 32.28
CA ASP A 71 30.62 19.06 31.89
C ASP A 71 30.21 19.94 30.68
N GLU A 72 30.34 21.27 30.81
CA GLU A 72 29.94 22.23 29.78
C GLU A 72 30.77 22.12 28.49
N ASP A 73 32.06 21.88 28.58
CA ASP A 73 32.95 21.74 27.42
C ASP A 73 32.60 20.44 26.65
N MET A 74 32.41 19.37 27.39
CA MET A 74 31.97 18.09 26.83
C MET A 74 30.56 18.18 26.24
N GLN A 75 29.66 18.95 26.85
CA GLN A 75 28.30 19.16 26.30
C GLN A 75 28.38 19.86 24.94
N ALA A 76 29.21 20.87 24.78
CA ALA A 76 29.35 21.58 23.50
C ALA A 76 29.91 20.66 22.38
N GLU A 77 30.88 19.82 22.72
CA GLU A 77 31.45 18.82 21.78
C GLU A 77 30.39 17.76 21.42
N LEU A 78 29.64 17.30 22.41
CA LEU A 78 28.55 16.32 22.20
C LEU A 78 27.43 16.87 21.32
N ASP A 79 26.97 18.07 21.60
CA ASP A 79 25.92 18.73 20.80
C ASP A 79 26.40 18.90 19.35
N SER A 80 27.62 19.36 19.14
CA SER A 80 28.20 19.47 17.80
C SER A 80 28.30 18.10 17.08
N PHE A 81 28.68 17.05 17.80
CA PHE A 81 28.72 15.69 17.24
C PHE A 81 27.31 15.21 16.86
N LEU A 82 26.34 15.35 17.76
CA LEU A 82 24.99 14.89 17.54
C LEU A 82 24.27 15.60 16.36
N GLU A 83 24.58 16.87 16.14
CA GLU A 83 24.05 17.64 15.01
C GLU A 83 24.73 17.30 13.68
N ASN A 84 26.00 16.93 13.69
CA ASN A 84 26.83 16.83 12.49
C ASN A 84 27.21 15.39 12.11
N VAL A 85 26.94 14.38 12.96
CA VAL A 85 27.26 12.99 12.67
C VAL A 85 26.67 12.54 11.32
N PRO A 86 27.50 12.01 10.40
CA PRO A 86 27.01 11.50 9.12
C PRO A 86 26.06 10.33 9.32
N VAL A 87 24.96 10.31 8.56
CA VAL A 87 23.96 9.23 8.57
C VAL A 87 23.76 8.72 7.16
N GLY A 88 24.11 7.46 6.93
CA GLY A 88 24.06 6.88 5.60
C GLY A 88 24.94 7.64 4.61
N LEU A 89 24.44 7.84 3.38
CA LEU A 89 25.20 8.52 2.32
C LEU A 89 24.97 10.04 2.29
N THR A 90 23.80 10.51 2.71
CA THR A 90 23.39 11.91 2.51
C THR A 90 22.85 12.58 3.76
N GLY A 91 22.46 11.80 4.77
CA GLY A 91 21.87 12.32 6.01
C GLY A 91 22.93 12.83 6.97
N ARG A 92 22.50 13.68 7.89
CA ARG A 92 23.28 14.17 9.02
C ARG A 92 22.39 14.25 10.24
N SER A 93 22.97 14.23 11.41
CA SER A 93 22.41 14.33 12.75
C SER A 93 21.87 13.02 13.31
N ILE A 94 21.93 12.93 14.63
CA ILE A 94 21.33 11.81 15.38
C ILE A 94 19.81 11.76 15.20
N GLY A 95 19.15 12.91 15.00
CA GLY A 95 17.72 12.98 14.71
C GLY A 95 17.37 12.28 13.40
N CYS A 96 18.15 12.51 12.34
CA CYS A 96 17.96 11.82 11.06
C CYS A 96 18.13 10.30 11.20
N PHE A 97 19.11 9.84 11.98
CA PHE A 97 19.27 8.42 12.28
C PHE A 97 18.06 7.86 13.04
N ALA A 98 17.61 8.57 14.08
CA ALA A 98 16.49 8.15 14.91
C ALA A 98 15.18 8.09 14.13
N ASP A 99 14.90 9.08 13.30
CA ASP A 99 13.69 9.11 12.45
C ASP A 99 13.64 7.91 11.51
N ASN A 100 14.73 7.63 10.80
CA ASN A 100 14.84 6.48 9.91
C ASN A 100 14.76 5.15 10.68
N PHE A 101 15.35 5.09 11.87
CA PHE A 101 15.32 3.91 12.72
C PHE A 101 13.90 3.61 13.23
N ILE A 102 13.20 4.65 13.69
CA ILE A 102 11.81 4.54 14.14
C ILE A 102 10.89 4.20 12.97
N ASP A 103 11.10 4.81 11.80
CA ASP A 103 10.33 4.49 10.58
C ASP A 103 10.44 3.00 10.22
N SER A 104 11.66 2.48 10.23
CA SER A 104 11.91 1.04 10.01
C SER A 104 11.21 0.19 11.05
N MET A 105 11.32 0.55 12.33
CA MET A 105 10.71 -0.20 13.43
C MET A 105 9.18 -0.23 13.34
N LEU A 106 8.54 0.89 13.03
CA LEU A 106 7.09 0.96 12.85
C LEU A 106 6.63 0.18 11.62
N THR A 107 7.36 0.32 10.51
CA THR A 107 6.98 -0.29 9.22
C THR A 107 7.18 -1.79 9.21
N TYR A 108 8.31 -2.28 9.75
CA TYR A 108 8.68 -3.70 9.63
C TYR A 108 8.61 -4.46 10.96
N GLY A 109 8.41 -3.77 12.08
CA GLY A 109 8.37 -4.37 13.42
C GLY A 109 9.73 -4.41 14.11
N SER A 110 10.81 -4.15 13.38
CA SER A 110 12.17 -4.07 13.91
C SER A 110 13.01 -3.05 13.14
N ALA A 111 14.08 -2.60 13.75
CA ALA A 111 15.05 -1.72 13.14
C ALA A 111 16.46 -2.15 13.48
N VAL A 112 17.36 -1.96 12.54
CA VAL A 112 18.78 -2.27 12.67
C VAL A 112 19.59 -1.04 12.28
N GLY A 113 20.49 -0.64 13.16
CA GLY A 113 21.48 0.40 12.91
C GLY A 113 22.88 -0.13 13.12
N GLU A 114 23.85 0.51 12.53
CA GLU A 114 25.26 0.23 12.73
C GLU A 114 26.01 1.51 13.04
N ILE A 115 26.90 1.44 14.03
CA ILE A 115 27.85 2.50 14.37
C ILE A 115 29.14 2.24 13.60
N ALA A 116 29.39 3.05 12.58
CA ALA A 116 30.59 2.97 11.78
C ALA A 116 31.74 3.62 12.57
N VAL A 117 32.82 2.86 12.79
CA VAL A 117 34.00 3.33 13.53
C VAL A 117 35.20 3.37 12.60
N ASP A 118 35.92 4.49 12.61
CA ASP A 118 37.17 4.60 11.91
C ASP A 118 38.22 3.72 12.61
N SER A 119 38.81 2.78 11.86
CA SER A 119 39.79 1.82 12.37
C SER A 119 41.11 2.45 12.82
N VAL A 120 41.45 3.63 12.30
CA VAL A 120 42.71 4.32 12.61
C VAL A 120 42.58 5.14 13.90
N ASN A 121 41.54 5.93 13.99
CA ASN A 121 41.35 6.90 15.08
C ASN A 121 40.43 6.38 16.20
N GLN A 122 39.83 5.21 16.01
CA GLN A 122 38.85 4.62 16.94
C GLN A 122 37.67 5.57 17.26
N ARG A 123 37.37 6.50 16.35
CA ARG A 123 36.24 7.45 16.48
C ARG A 123 35.05 7.02 15.67
N ILE A 124 33.86 7.44 16.10
CA ILE A 124 32.64 7.22 15.33
C ILE A 124 32.74 8.04 14.04
N ALA A 125 32.77 7.33 12.91
CA ALA A 125 32.81 7.91 11.57
C ALA A 125 31.40 8.27 11.06
N GLY A 126 30.37 7.58 11.50
CA GLY A 126 29.02 7.81 11.12
C GLY A 126 28.05 6.73 11.63
N LEU A 127 26.79 6.91 11.31
CA LEU A 127 25.70 5.99 11.66
C LEU A 127 25.04 5.48 10.37
N TRP A 128 24.63 4.23 10.39
CA TRP A 128 23.98 3.60 9.24
C TRP A 128 22.69 2.92 9.66
N ASN A 129 21.57 3.22 9.00
CA ASN A 129 20.34 2.47 9.12
C ASN A 129 20.40 1.28 8.13
N ALA A 130 20.54 0.08 8.65
CA ALA A 130 20.66 -1.12 7.84
C ALA A 130 19.29 -1.63 7.36
N ASP A 131 19.28 -2.33 6.23
CA ASP A 131 18.08 -3.04 5.78
C ASP A 131 17.74 -4.17 6.75
N VAL A 132 16.52 -4.18 7.26
CA VAL A 132 16.02 -5.21 8.21
C VAL A 132 16.10 -6.62 7.66
N CYS A 133 16.06 -6.79 6.34
CA CYS A 133 16.20 -8.09 5.68
C CYS A 133 17.66 -8.56 5.61
N ALA A 134 18.61 -7.63 5.74
CA ALA A 134 20.03 -7.94 5.66
C ALA A 134 20.61 -8.53 6.95
N VAL A 135 19.92 -8.34 8.09
CA VAL A 135 20.42 -8.77 9.39
C VAL A 135 19.41 -9.67 10.08
N ARG A 136 19.82 -10.89 10.39
CA ARG A 136 19.05 -11.81 11.23
C ARG A 136 19.55 -11.79 12.64
N VAL A 137 18.62 -11.64 13.60
CA VAL A 137 18.90 -11.65 15.03
C VAL A 137 18.50 -13.00 15.60
N GLY A 138 19.41 -13.67 16.26
CA GLY A 138 19.19 -14.95 16.94
C GLY A 138 19.70 -14.93 18.37
N ALA A 139 19.47 -16.01 19.11
CA ALA A 139 20.04 -16.20 20.44
C ALA A 139 21.55 -16.44 20.33
N GLY A 140 22.31 -15.80 21.20
CA GLY A 140 23.74 -16.05 21.39
C GLY A 140 23.99 -17.27 22.25
N THR A 141 25.23 -17.41 22.73
CA THR A 141 25.66 -18.52 23.58
C THR A 141 25.33 -18.31 25.06
N ALA A 142 25.33 -17.04 25.49
CA ALA A 142 24.95 -16.67 26.85
C ALA A 142 23.48 -16.28 26.95
N PRO A 143 22.86 -16.41 28.15
CA PRO A 143 21.50 -15.92 28.39
C PRO A 143 21.39 -14.41 28.04
N PHE A 144 20.37 -14.04 27.29
CA PHE A 144 20.10 -12.67 26.82
C PHE A 144 21.11 -12.10 25.80
N GLU A 145 22.10 -12.88 25.41
CA GLU A 145 23.02 -12.51 24.33
C GLU A 145 22.31 -12.59 22.96
N ARG A 146 22.51 -11.60 22.11
CA ARG A 146 22.00 -11.59 20.74
C ARG A 146 23.13 -11.89 19.76
N LYS A 147 22.88 -12.79 18.84
CA LYS A 147 23.77 -13.07 17.72
C LYS A 147 23.23 -12.41 16.46
N TYR A 148 24.04 -11.57 15.85
CA TYR A 148 23.69 -10.92 14.59
C TYR A 148 24.36 -11.62 13.43
N THR A 149 23.56 -11.96 12.41
CA THR A 149 24.02 -12.63 11.20
C THR A 149 23.67 -11.81 9.99
N LEU A 150 24.65 -11.40 9.20
CA LEU A 150 24.43 -10.71 7.93
C LEU A 150 24.01 -11.74 6.88
N ILE A 151 22.95 -11.43 6.16
CA ILE A 151 22.42 -12.21 5.05
C ILE A 151 22.74 -11.46 3.77
N SER A 152 23.53 -12.06 2.90
CA SER A 152 23.82 -11.50 1.58
C SER A 152 22.67 -11.81 0.60
N PRO A 153 22.45 -11.00 -0.45
CA PRO A 153 21.45 -11.25 -1.48
C PRO A 153 21.54 -12.63 -2.13
N ASN A 154 22.71 -13.22 -2.13
CA ASN A 154 22.98 -14.56 -2.66
C ASN A 154 22.62 -15.70 -1.68
N GLY A 155 22.00 -15.38 -0.53
CA GLY A 155 21.64 -16.36 0.49
C GLY A 155 22.79 -16.79 1.42
N ASN A 156 24.02 -16.34 1.19
CA ASN A 156 25.12 -16.60 2.09
C ASN A 156 24.95 -15.84 3.40
N SER A 157 25.25 -16.49 4.52
CA SER A 157 25.14 -15.87 5.84
C SER A 157 26.51 -15.81 6.52
N ARG A 158 26.77 -14.70 7.21
CA ARG A 158 28.01 -14.44 7.95
C ARG A 158 27.68 -13.83 9.30
N THR A 159 28.26 -14.35 10.37
CA THR A 159 28.18 -13.71 11.70
C THR A 159 28.86 -12.34 11.67
N ILE A 160 28.19 -11.33 12.23
CA ILE A 160 28.76 -9.98 12.35
C ILE A 160 29.86 -10.02 13.42
N PRO A 161 31.09 -9.58 13.09
CA PRO A 161 32.24 -9.70 14.01
C PRO A 161 32.18 -8.75 15.19
N HIS A 162 31.48 -7.60 15.04
CA HIS A 162 31.38 -6.54 16.05
C HIS A 162 29.92 -6.29 16.46
N PRO A 163 29.31 -7.19 17.23
CA PRO A 163 27.92 -7.07 17.65
C PRO A 163 27.66 -5.83 18.53
N GLU A 164 28.66 -5.34 19.22
CA GLU A 164 28.63 -4.13 20.06
C GLU A 164 28.38 -2.84 19.26
N ARG A 165 28.60 -2.86 17.95
CA ARG A 165 28.36 -1.71 17.05
C ARG A 165 26.96 -1.75 16.43
N ILE A 166 26.16 -2.79 16.71
CA ILE A 166 24.82 -2.97 16.17
C ILE A 166 23.81 -2.41 17.16
N VAL A 167 23.01 -1.47 16.69
CA VAL A 167 21.84 -0.95 17.39
C VAL A 167 20.62 -1.71 16.86
N TYR A 168 19.94 -2.43 17.72
CA TYR A 168 18.76 -3.20 17.36
C TYR A 168 17.60 -2.93 18.31
N ALA A 169 16.43 -2.65 17.75
CA ALA A 169 15.21 -2.57 18.51
C ALA A 169 14.07 -3.24 17.73
N GLU A 170 13.06 -3.69 18.47
CA GLU A 170 11.85 -4.26 17.93
C GLU A 170 10.62 -3.74 18.68
N LEU A 171 9.50 -3.65 17.98
CA LEU A 171 8.22 -3.41 18.60
C LEU A 171 7.82 -4.64 19.43
N THR A 172 6.92 -4.45 20.38
CA THR A 172 6.41 -5.53 21.22
C THR A 172 5.95 -6.72 20.36
N GLY A 173 6.63 -7.85 20.52
CA GLY A 173 6.39 -9.06 19.76
C GLY A 173 7.02 -9.10 18.36
N GLY A 174 7.89 -8.14 18.01
CA GLY A 174 8.61 -8.12 16.72
C GLY A 174 7.73 -7.97 15.48
N HIS A 175 6.51 -7.45 15.66
CA HIS A 175 5.55 -7.34 14.57
C HIS A 175 5.37 -5.89 14.11
N SER A 176 5.30 -5.73 12.78
CA SER A 176 4.96 -4.46 12.15
C SER A 176 3.66 -3.85 12.68
N LEU A 177 3.63 -2.53 12.82
CA LEU A 177 2.39 -1.79 13.07
C LEU A 177 1.38 -2.00 11.94
N LEU A 178 1.85 -2.28 10.73
CA LEU A 178 1.03 -2.50 9.54
C LEU A 178 0.46 -3.92 9.42
N ARG A 179 0.80 -4.81 10.36
CA ARG A 179 0.30 -6.18 10.37
C ARG A 179 -1.23 -6.20 10.40
N GLY A 180 -1.83 -6.92 9.45
CA GLY A 180 -3.29 -7.04 9.30
C GLY A 180 -3.92 -5.96 8.42
N LEU A 181 -3.19 -4.87 8.08
CA LEU A 181 -3.71 -3.83 7.18
C LEU A 181 -3.79 -4.23 5.70
N PRO A 182 -2.95 -5.15 5.15
CA PRO A 182 -2.99 -5.45 3.72
C PRO A 182 -4.36 -5.91 3.22
N SER A 183 -5.10 -6.69 3.99
CA SER A 183 -6.44 -7.16 3.61
C SER A 183 -7.47 -6.03 3.58
N LEU A 184 -7.49 -5.17 4.58
CA LEU A 184 -8.39 -4.00 4.64
C LEU A 184 -8.06 -3.00 3.54
N SER A 185 -6.78 -2.74 3.31
CA SER A 185 -6.31 -1.87 2.24
C SER A 185 -6.69 -2.39 0.87
N GLY A 186 -6.65 -3.71 0.66
CA GLY A 186 -7.11 -4.34 -0.57
C GLY A 186 -8.61 -4.14 -0.83
N ILE A 187 -9.43 -4.10 0.22
CA ILE A 187 -10.86 -3.78 0.11
C ILE A 187 -11.04 -2.30 -0.25
N LEU A 188 -10.33 -1.40 0.44
CA LEU A 188 -10.37 0.05 0.17
C LEU A 188 -10.02 0.36 -1.30
N LEU A 189 -8.92 -0.22 -1.79
CA LEU A 189 -8.47 0.00 -3.16
C LEU A 189 -9.49 -0.52 -4.18
N ARG A 190 -10.17 -1.63 -3.91
CA ARG A 190 -11.26 -2.12 -4.77
C ARG A 190 -12.48 -1.18 -4.76
N ILE A 191 -12.81 -0.60 -3.63
CA ILE A 191 -13.89 0.39 -3.55
C ILE A 191 -13.51 1.62 -4.39
N TYR A 192 -12.28 2.13 -4.30
CA TYR A 192 -11.82 3.24 -5.14
C TYR A 192 -11.88 2.90 -6.64
N GLN A 193 -11.50 1.68 -7.04
CA GLN A 193 -11.67 1.23 -8.43
C GLN A 193 -13.13 1.19 -8.87
N CYS A 194 -14.05 0.75 -7.99
CA CYS A 194 -15.48 0.77 -8.29
C CYS A 194 -16.01 2.21 -8.43
N ILE A 195 -15.55 3.12 -7.57
CA ILE A 195 -15.88 4.54 -7.65
C ILE A 195 -15.42 5.10 -9.00
N ASP A 196 -14.16 4.90 -9.35
CA ASP A 196 -13.55 5.33 -10.60
C ASP A 196 -14.35 4.83 -11.81
N GLN A 197 -14.63 3.52 -11.88
CA GLN A 197 -15.44 2.93 -12.93
C GLN A 197 -16.87 3.49 -12.99
N ASN A 198 -17.47 3.82 -11.84
CA ASN A 198 -18.80 4.42 -11.81
C ASN A 198 -18.75 5.87 -12.34
N TYR A 199 -17.74 6.65 -11.99
CA TYR A 199 -17.55 7.99 -12.54
C TYR A 199 -17.28 7.95 -14.06
N GLU A 200 -16.48 7.01 -14.54
CA GLU A 200 -16.29 6.81 -15.98
C GLU A 200 -17.61 6.45 -16.70
N ARG A 201 -18.45 5.60 -16.08
CA ARG A 201 -19.76 5.25 -16.65
C ARG A 201 -20.73 6.41 -16.65
N VAL A 202 -20.76 7.21 -15.58
CA VAL A 202 -21.63 8.39 -15.49
C VAL A 202 -21.14 9.51 -16.40
N GLY A 203 -19.82 9.69 -16.51
CA GLY A 203 -19.21 10.67 -17.41
C GLY A 203 -19.37 10.32 -18.91
N ASN A 204 -19.47 9.04 -19.24
CA ASN A 204 -19.71 8.55 -20.60
C ASN A 204 -21.21 8.32 -20.83
N VAL A 205 -21.94 9.41 -20.98
CA VAL A 205 -23.37 9.36 -21.28
C VAL A 205 -23.61 8.57 -22.59
N ARG A 206 -24.37 7.50 -22.52
CA ARG A 206 -24.77 6.70 -23.68
C ARG A 206 -26.21 7.03 -24.03
N TYR A 207 -26.48 7.14 -25.31
CA TYR A 207 -27.82 7.43 -25.81
C TYR A 207 -28.35 6.26 -26.62
N ALA A 208 -29.62 5.88 -26.38
CA ALA A 208 -30.37 5.07 -27.31
C ALA A 208 -31.23 5.99 -28.15
N VAL A 209 -30.93 6.05 -29.42
CA VAL A 209 -31.73 6.79 -30.39
C VAL A 209 -32.62 5.78 -31.09
N THR A 210 -33.91 5.88 -30.86
CA THR A 210 -34.92 4.97 -31.48
C THR A 210 -35.73 5.77 -32.47
N TYR A 211 -35.73 5.35 -33.73
CA TYR A 211 -36.60 5.86 -34.74
C TYR A 211 -37.81 4.93 -34.92
N LYS A 212 -39.04 5.46 -34.85
CA LYS A 212 -40.28 4.75 -35.12
C LYS A 212 -40.82 5.25 -36.45
N PRO A 213 -40.93 4.37 -37.47
CA PRO A 213 -41.55 4.78 -38.75
C PRO A 213 -43.03 5.07 -38.53
N ASP A 214 -43.54 6.07 -39.25
CA ASP A 214 -44.96 6.34 -39.31
C ASP A 214 -45.65 5.21 -40.07
N SER A 215 -46.93 5.00 -39.81
CA SER A 215 -47.71 3.90 -40.42
C SER A 215 -47.94 4.03 -41.93
N ASP A 216 -47.42 5.06 -42.56
CA ASP A 216 -47.51 5.30 -43.97
C ASP A 216 -46.62 4.34 -44.78
N LEU A 217 -47.16 3.71 -45.82
CA LEU A 217 -46.42 2.73 -46.66
C LEU A 217 -45.13 3.27 -47.24
N GLY A 218 -45.05 4.60 -47.51
CA GLY A 218 -43.83 5.27 -47.99
C GLY A 218 -42.72 5.36 -46.93
N ASP A 219 -43.05 5.51 -45.67
CA ASP A 219 -42.12 5.62 -44.59
C ASP A 219 -41.51 4.26 -44.19
N MET A 220 -42.33 3.20 -44.30
CA MET A 220 -41.85 1.82 -44.07
C MET A 220 -40.80 1.36 -45.10
N MET A 221 -40.90 1.85 -46.35
CA MET A 221 -39.99 1.44 -47.43
C MET A 221 -38.57 2.04 -47.27
N TYR A 222 -38.43 3.22 -46.64
CA TYR A 222 -37.16 3.92 -46.42
C TYR A 222 -36.70 3.92 -44.95
N THR A 223 -37.36 3.17 -44.07
CA THR A 223 -37.08 3.12 -42.64
C THR A 223 -35.60 2.85 -42.33
N ARG A 224 -34.99 1.91 -43.05
CA ARG A 224 -33.59 1.50 -42.84
C ARG A 224 -32.59 2.61 -43.22
N GLU A 225 -32.85 3.31 -44.31
CA GLU A 225 -32.01 4.39 -44.82
C GLU A 225 -32.08 5.61 -43.91
N ARG A 226 -33.28 5.97 -43.43
CA ARG A 226 -33.48 7.04 -42.45
C ARG A 226 -32.82 6.73 -41.12
N ALA A 227 -32.97 5.50 -40.61
CA ALA A 227 -32.29 5.08 -39.38
C ALA A 227 -30.76 5.17 -39.48
N GLN A 228 -30.22 4.79 -40.66
CA GLN A 228 -28.80 4.92 -40.92
C GLN A 228 -28.33 6.38 -41.02
N GLN A 229 -29.13 7.26 -41.61
CA GLN A 229 -28.83 8.68 -41.70
C GLN A 229 -28.83 9.31 -40.31
N ILE A 230 -29.84 9.08 -39.48
CA ILE A 230 -29.96 9.53 -38.10
C ILE A 230 -28.75 9.06 -37.29
N ALA A 231 -28.34 7.78 -37.43
CA ALA A 231 -27.19 7.23 -36.72
C ALA A 231 -25.88 7.92 -37.13
N ARG A 232 -25.70 8.26 -38.42
CA ARG A 232 -24.52 8.98 -38.88
C ARG A 232 -24.45 10.41 -38.35
N GLU A 233 -25.55 11.16 -38.47
CA GLU A 233 -25.64 12.54 -37.98
C GLU A 233 -25.44 12.62 -36.48
N TRP A 234 -25.99 11.64 -35.72
CA TRP A 234 -25.76 11.52 -34.30
C TRP A 234 -24.29 11.24 -33.97
N ALA A 235 -23.67 10.29 -34.67
CA ALA A 235 -22.25 9.96 -34.47
C ALA A 235 -21.34 11.16 -34.78
N ASP A 236 -21.65 11.93 -35.81
CA ASP A 236 -20.90 13.13 -36.19
C ASP A 236 -21.07 14.25 -35.16
N GLY A 237 -22.28 14.42 -34.59
CA GLY A 237 -22.55 15.34 -33.50
C GLY A 237 -21.77 14.96 -32.23
N MET A 238 -21.78 13.69 -31.86
CA MET A 238 -21.04 13.19 -30.69
C MET A 238 -19.53 13.28 -30.86
N ASN A 239 -19.01 13.03 -32.06
CA ASN A 239 -17.58 13.21 -32.34
C ASN A 239 -17.16 14.68 -32.28
N SER A 240 -18.00 15.60 -32.75
CA SER A 240 -17.76 17.04 -32.66
C SER A 240 -17.75 17.53 -31.21
N ALA A 241 -18.57 16.96 -30.33
CA ALA A 241 -18.61 17.30 -28.91
C ALA A 241 -17.30 16.94 -28.20
N LYS A 242 -16.59 15.88 -28.62
CA LYS A 242 -15.25 15.54 -28.08
C LYS A 242 -14.20 16.64 -28.30
N TYR A 243 -14.41 17.48 -29.30
CA TYR A 243 -13.55 18.62 -29.63
C TYR A 243 -14.11 19.95 -29.13
N GLY A 244 -15.09 19.93 -28.21
CA GLY A 244 -15.69 21.14 -27.63
C GLY A 244 -16.69 21.86 -28.52
N GLN A 245 -17.11 21.26 -29.64
CA GLN A 245 -18.14 21.81 -30.51
C GLN A 245 -19.49 21.17 -30.18
N VAL A 246 -20.40 21.94 -29.64
CA VAL A 246 -21.79 21.50 -29.41
C VAL A 246 -22.58 21.68 -30.72
N LYS A 247 -23.12 20.58 -31.26
CA LYS A 247 -24.01 20.58 -32.39
C LYS A 247 -25.39 20.12 -31.94
N ASP A 248 -26.42 20.89 -32.29
CA ASP A 248 -27.79 20.51 -32.04
C ASP A 248 -28.20 19.40 -33.03
N PHE A 249 -28.88 18.38 -32.53
CA PHE A 249 -29.43 17.34 -33.34
C PHE A 249 -30.90 17.65 -33.69
N ILE A 250 -31.18 17.77 -34.97
CA ILE A 250 -32.51 18.05 -35.47
C ILE A 250 -32.93 16.83 -36.31
N ALA A 251 -33.94 16.12 -35.85
CA ALA A 251 -34.52 14.99 -36.58
C ALA A 251 -35.95 15.31 -37.01
N VAL A 252 -36.33 14.87 -38.20
CA VAL A 252 -37.70 14.93 -38.71
C VAL A 252 -38.29 13.51 -38.63
N GLY A 253 -39.35 13.37 -37.84
CA GLY A 253 -40.04 12.08 -37.55
C GLY A 253 -40.10 11.75 -36.07
N ASP A 254 -40.69 10.61 -35.71
CA ASP A 254 -40.79 10.16 -34.33
C ASP A 254 -39.46 9.55 -33.88
N VAL A 255 -38.59 10.39 -33.31
CA VAL A 255 -37.30 9.99 -32.77
C VAL A 255 -37.33 10.12 -31.24
N ASP A 256 -37.17 9.01 -30.56
CA ASP A 256 -37.07 8.96 -29.09
C ASP A 256 -35.60 8.78 -28.68
N ILE A 257 -35.09 9.73 -27.89
CA ILE A 257 -33.70 9.73 -27.38
C ILE A 257 -33.74 9.43 -25.90
N LYS A 258 -33.25 8.27 -25.49
CA LYS A 258 -33.13 7.87 -24.10
C LYS A 258 -31.68 7.82 -23.68
N VAL A 259 -31.41 8.38 -22.54
CA VAL A 259 -30.11 8.23 -21.89
C VAL A 259 -30.05 6.83 -21.27
N ILE A 260 -29.06 6.03 -21.69
CA ILE A 260 -28.85 4.68 -21.14
C ILE A 260 -27.74 4.74 -20.11
N GLY A 261 -28.01 4.22 -18.91
CA GLY A 261 -26.98 3.96 -17.89
C GLY A 261 -26.74 5.07 -16.89
N ALA A 262 -27.55 6.11 -16.90
CA ALA A 262 -27.50 7.17 -15.91
C ALA A 262 -28.84 7.30 -15.15
N ASP A 263 -29.29 6.23 -14.54
CA ASP A 263 -30.33 6.35 -13.50
C ASP A 263 -29.67 6.88 -12.21
N ASN A 264 -28.97 7.99 -12.32
CA ASN A 264 -28.40 8.86 -11.25
C ASN A 264 -28.04 8.22 -9.90
N GLN A 265 -27.87 6.91 -9.82
CA GLN A 265 -27.43 6.21 -8.63
C GLN A 265 -25.91 6.04 -8.66
N ILE A 266 -25.19 7.12 -8.35
CA ILE A 266 -23.83 7.00 -7.86
C ILE A 266 -23.94 6.20 -6.57
N LEU A 267 -23.30 5.04 -6.53
CA LEU A 267 -23.25 4.20 -5.33
C LEU A 267 -22.71 5.06 -4.18
N ASP A 268 -23.49 5.19 -3.12
CA ASP A 268 -23.02 5.86 -1.92
C ASP A 268 -21.90 5.03 -1.29
N SER A 269 -20.68 5.50 -1.48
CA SER A 269 -19.46 4.84 -1.01
C SER A 269 -18.88 5.52 0.23
N GLU A 270 -19.49 6.60 0.73
CA GLU A 270 -18.96 7.36 1.86
C GLU A 270 -18.86 6.51 3.12
N VAL A 271 -19.95 5.82 3.49
CA VAL A 271 -20.00 5.01 4.70
C VAL A 271 -18.98 3.86 4.69
N PRO A 272 -18.91 3.00 3.65
CA PRO A 272 -17.94 1.90 3.65
C PRO A 272 -16.48 2.39 3.57
N VAL A 273 -16.18 3.45 2.83
CA VAL A 273 -14.84 4.04 2.78
C VAL A 273 -14.45 4.56 4.16
N ARG A 274 -15.34 5.32 4.80
CA ARG A 274 -15.12 5.87 6.14
C ARG A 274 -14.84 4.76 7.16
N GLN A 275 -15.67 3.71 7.20
CA GLN A 275 -15.50 2.59 8.13
C GLN A 275 -14.15 1.89 7.97
N ILE A 276 -13.68 1.70 6.72
CA ILE A 276 -12.38 1.07 6.47
C ILE A 276 -11.24 2.01 6.88
N LEU A 277 -11.32 3.30 6.56
CA LEU A 277 -10.34 4.28 6.98
C LEU A 277 -10.25 4.40 8.49
N GLU A 278 -11.37 4.36 9.21
CA GLU A 278 -11.41 4.35 10.67
C GLU A 278 -10.65 3.14 11.24
N GLN A 279 -10.82 1.96 10.67
CA GLN A 279 -10.10 0.75 11.11
C GLN A 279 -8.60 0.82 10.79
N LEU A 280 -8.23 1.34 9.60
CA LEU A 280 -6.83 1.55 9.22
C LEU A 280 -6.14 2.50 10.20
N ILE A 281 -6.79 3.62 10.51
CA ILE A 281 -6.25 4.65 11.41
C ILE A 281 -6.22 4.16 12.84
N ALA A 282 -7.27 3.49 13.31
CA ALA A 282 -7.33 2.91 14.66
C ALA A 282 -6.15 1.96 14.92
N ARG A 283 -5.71 1.22 13.92
CA ARG A 283 -4.54 0.34 14.03
C ARG A 283 -3.25 1.10 14.28
N THR A 284 -3.13 2.33 13.77
CA THR A 284 -1.95 3.18 13.99
C THR A 284 -1.94 3.84 15.37
N GLY A 285 -3.08 3.89 16.06
CA GLY A 285 -3.23 4.56 17.35
C GLY A 285 -3.26 6.09 17.26
N ILE A 286 -3.28 6.66 16.04
CA ILE A 286 -3.32 8.11 15.84
C ILE A 286 -4.78 8.58 15.76
N PRO A 287 -5.16 9.63 16.49
CA PRO A 287 -6.48 10.24 16.32
C PRO A 287 -6.68 10.79 14.90
N PRO A 288 -7.85 10.57 14.26
CA PRO A 288 -8.11 10.97 12.87
C PRO A 288 -7.88 12.46 12.60
N PHE A 289 -8.17 13.33 13.55
CA PHE A 289 -8.01 14.78 13.38
C PHE A 289 -6.55 15.20 13.15
N LEU A 290 -5.56 14.44 13.66
CA LEU A 290 -4.14 14.68 13.40
C LEU A 290 -3.74 14.39 11.95
N LEU A 291 -4.56 13.65 11.23
CA LEU A 291 -4.41 13.35 9.80
C LEU A 291 -5.26 14.25 8.91
N GLY A 292 -5.93 15.27 9.51
CA GLY A 292 -6.82 16.16 8.78
C GLY A 292 -8.20 15.56 8.46
N LEU A 293 -8.52 14.42 9.06
CA LEU A 293 -9.80 13.75 8.85
C LEU A 293 -10.78 14.17 9.96
N ASN A 294 -11.58 15.16 9.66
CA ASN A 294 -12.64 15.63 10.54
C ASN A 294 -13.93 14.85 10.25
N TRP A 295 -14.02 13.67 10.83
CA TRP A 295 -15.31 13.00 10.90
C TRP A 295 -16.06 13.63 12.07
N SER A 296 -17.03 14.49 11.75
CA SER A 296 -17.91 15.09 12.76
C SER A 296 -18.54 13.95 13.56
N THR A 297 -18.21 13.89 14.85
CA THR A 297 -19.00 13.17 15.84
C THR A 297 -20.32 13.92 15.93
N THR A 298 -21.34 13.45 15.22
CA THR A 298 -22.71 13.75 15.52
C THR A 298 -23.13 12.91 16.71
#